data_5e1b8bd942ed8676a5acf29b103be268
#
_entry.id   5e1b8bd942ed8676a5acf29b103be268
#
_cell.length_a   1.000
_cell.length_b   1.000
_cell.length_c   1.000
_cell.angle_alpha   90.00
_cell.angle_beta   90.00
_cell.angle_gamma   90.00
#
_symmetry.space_group_name_H-M   'P 1'
#
loop_
_entity.id
_entity.type
_entity.pdbx_description
1 polymer ?
#
loop_
_entity_poly.entity_id
_entity_poly.type
_entity_poly.pdbx_seq_one_letter_code
_entity_poly.pdbx_strand_id
1 'polypeptide(L)'
;DIVVTEHTPLADQTATDHFLIHWASWAVGIVEDVEKQMNKPASETGLLEPWTIGLANYFHSKPTNALPKAIQAFRISTEKVAKFFEQYDAWLTPVTSSPAPRLGEQAPTVEFDTLLERVVRFAAYTPLHNVAGTPAMSVPFTRNKDGLPIGVQLSTHIGGEALLLQLAYQLEEARPWAFDLPTVHA
;
A
#
# COMPACT_ATOMS: atom_id res chain seq x y z
N ASP A 1 0.23 30.57 1.77
CA ASP A 1 -1.01 30.05 2.37
C ASP A 1 -1.34 28.70 1.73
N ILE A 2 -1.74 27.71 2.52
CA ILE A 2 -2.19 26.41 2.04
C ILE A 2 -3.72 26.45 1.93
N VAL A 3 -4.25 26.10 0.75
CA VAL A 3 -5.69 25.96 0.51
C VAL A 3 -6.02 24.48 0.44
N VAL A 4 -6.95 24.04 1.28
CA VAL A 4 -7.39 22.64 1.34
C VAL A 4 -8.78 22.51 0.74
N THR A 5 -8.95 21.57 -0.21
CA THR A 5 -10.24 21.21 -0.79
C THR A 5 -10.45 19.72 -0.73
N GLU A 6 -11.68 19.26 -0.61
CA GLU A 6 -12.01 17.85 -0.66
C GLU A 6 -12.11 17.37 -2.12
N HIS A 7 -11.68 16.14 -2.37
CA HIS A 7 -11.76 15.51 -3.67
C HIS A 7 -12.25 14.05 -3.56
N THR A 8 -12.97 13.59 -4.58
CA THR A 8 -13.38 12.19 -4.68
C THR A 8 -12.15 11.28 -4.81
N PRO A 9 -12.11 10.11 -4.15
CA PRO A 9 -11.02 9.16 -4.29
C PRO A 9 -10.71 8.82 -5.76
N LEU A 10 -9.42 8.76 -6.11
CA LEU A 10 -8.95 8.43 -7.47
C LEU A 10 -8.92 6.91 -7.74
N ALA A 11 -9.04 6.10 -6.70
CA ALA A 11 -9.07 4.65 -6.79
C ALA A 11 -10.43 4.11 -6.30
N ASP A 12 -10.86 3.03 -6.91
CA ASP A 12 -12.08 2.28 -6.57
C ASP A 12 -11.76 0.79 -6.32
N GLN A 13 -12.76 -0.03 -6.04
CA GLN A 13 -12.58 -1.46 -5.82
C GLN A 13 -11.93 -2.15 -7.04
N THR A 14 -12.25 -1.73 -8.25
CA THR A 14 -11.68 -2.30 -9.48
C THR A 14 -10.16 -2.06 -9.55
N ALA A 15 -9.69 -0.89 -9.12
CA ALA A 15 -8.26 -0.59 -9.03
C ALA A 15 -7.56 -1.50 -8.01
N THR A 16 -8.20 -1.76 -6.88
CA THR A 16 -7.71 -2.69 -5.85
C THR A 16 -7.60 -4.11 -6.40
N ASP A 17 -8.62 -4.61 -7.09
CA ASP A 17 -8.62 -5.95 -7.68
C ASP A 17 -7.49 -6.12 -8.72
N HIS A 18 -7.28 -5.12 -9.56
CA HIS A 18 -6.19 -5.13 -10.53
C HIS A 18 -4.80 -5.08 -9.85
N PHE A 19 -4.66 -4.29 -8.78
CA PHE A 19 -3.43 -4.27 -7.99
C PHE A 19 -3.13 -5.65 -7.38
N LEU A 20 -4.13 -6.30 -6.80
CA LEU A 20 -3.99 -7.64 -6.23
C LEU A 20 -3.56 -8.69 -7.27
N ILE A 21 -4.15 -8.66 -8.47
CA ILE A 21 -3.77 -9.56 -9.56
C ILE A 21 -2.29 -9.37 -9.92
N HIS A 22 -1.85 -8.13 -10.08
CA HIS A 22 -0.46 -7.82 -10.40
C HIS A 22 0.48 -8.23 -9.27
N TRP A 23 0.15 -7.90 -8.03
CA TRP A 23 0.95 -8.27 -6.86
C TRP A 23 1.06 -9.79 -6.71
N ALA A 24 -0.06 -10.50 -6.83
CA ALA A 24 -0.10 -11.95 -6.75
C ALA A 24 0.70 -12.64 -7.88
N SER A 25 0.82 -12.02 -9.06
CA SER A 25 1.63 -12.58 -10.15
C SER A 25 3.12 -12.72 -9.80
N TRP A 26 3.64 -11.88 -8.90
CA TRP A 26 5.03 -11.98 -8.44
C TRP A 26 5.24 -13.19 -7.52
N ALA A 27 4.22 -13.53 -6.72
CA ALA A 27 4.30 -14.72 -5.87
C ALA A 27 4.41 -16.03 -6.68
N VAL A 28 3.85 -16.07 -7.89
CA VAL A 28 3.97 -17.21 -8.80
C VAL A 28 5.44 -17.52 -9.12
N GLY A 29 6.20 -16.50 -9.54
CA GLY A 29 7.63 -16.69 -9.85
C GLY A 29 8.42 -17.19 -8.64
N ILE A 30 8.14 -16.65 -7.44
CA ILE A 30 8.79 -17.10 -6.20
C ILE A 30 8.47 -18.58 -5.91
N VAL A 31 7.20 -18.96 -6.04
CA VAL A 31 6.76 -20.36 -5.80
C VAL A 31 7.40 -21.30 -6.81
N GLU A 32 7.35 -20.98 -8.11
CA GLU A 32 7.94 -21.80 -9.18
C GLU A 32 9.46 -21.96 -9.02
N ASP A 33 10.17 -20.91 -8.65
CA ASP A 33 11.61 -20.97 -8.41
C ASP A 33 11.96 -21.88 -7.23
N VAL A 34 11.23 -21.82 -6.13
CA VAL A 34 11.43 -22.70 -4.98
C VAL A 34 11.11 -24.16 -5.35
N GLU A 35 9.99 -24.42 -6.03
CA GLU A 35 9.61 -25.77 -6.47
C GLU A 35 10.66 -26.38 -7.41
N LYS A 36 11.18 -25.59 -8.35
CA LYS A 36 12.23 -26.02 -9.27
C LYS A 36 13.54 -26.34 -8.55
N GLN A 37 13.95 -25.49 -7.61
CA GLN A 37 15.20 -25.68 -6.85
C GLN A 37 15.12 -26.89 -5.92
N MET A 38 13.97 -27.09 -5.29
CA MET A 38 13.76 -28.13 -4.28
C MET A 38 13.25 -29.43 -4.87
N ASN A 39 12.83 -29.43 -6.15
CA ASN A 39 12.21 -30.55 -6.85
C ASN A 39 11.03 -31.17 -6.07
N LYS A 40 10.20 -30.34 -5.45
CA LYS A 40 8.99 -30.73 -4.71
C LYS A 40 8.02 -29.54 -4.55
N PRO A 41 6.74 -29.78 -4.25
CA PRO A 41 5.76 -28.71 -4.04
C PRO A 41 6.21 -27.69 -2.99
N ALA A 42 5.96 -26.41 -3.23
CA ALA A 42 6.35 -25.32 -2.33
C ALA A 42 5.79 -25.52 -0.90
N SER A 43 4.57 -26.04 -0.78
CA SER A 43 3.92 -26.34 0.50
C SER A 43 4.65 -27.40 1.36
N GLU A 44 5.49 -28.21 0.74
CA GLU A 44 6.26 -29.29 1.42
C GLU A 44 7.70 -28.85 1.74
N THR A 45 8.12 -27.65 1.28
CA THR A 45 9.49 -27.18 1.46
C THR A 45 9.74 -26.59 2.84
N GLY A 46 8.73 -25.97 3.45
CA GLY A 46 8.87 -25.17 4.66
C GLY A 46 9.63 -23.84 4.45
N LEU A 47 9.95 -23.47 3.19
CA LEU A 47 10.70 -22.25 2.86
C LEU A 47 9.81 -21.04 2.60
N LEU A 48 8.53 -21.26 2.23
CA LEU A 48 7.58 -20.20 1.95
C LEU A 48 6.46 -20.18 2.99
N GLU A 49 6.04 -18.99 3.31
CA GLU A 49 4.87 -18.77 4.16
C GLU A 49 3.58 -19.17 3.42
N PRO A 50 2.55 -19.66 4.14
CA PRO A 50 1.24 -19.97 3.55
C PRO A 50 0.65 -18.80 2.75
N TRP A 51 0.91 -17.58 3.19
CA TRP A 51 0.50 -16.35 2.50
C TRP A 51 1.05 -16.24 1.06
N THR A 52 2.35 -16.49 0.87
CA THR A 52 2.99 -16.43 -0.46
C THR A 52 2.42 -17.49 -1.40
N ILE A 53 2.24 -18.71 -0.89
CA ILE A 53 1.62 -19.81 -1.65
C ILE A 53 0.15 -19.46 -1.97
N GLY A 54 -0.58 -18.89 -1.02
CA GLY A 54 -1.96 -18.43 -1.20
C GLY A 54 -2.09 -17.38 -2.29
N LEU A 55 -1.18 -16.41 -2.37
CA LEU A 55 -1.16 -15.39 -3.43
C LEU A 55 -0.93 -16.03 -4.82
N ALA A 56 -0.01 -16.98 -4.94
CA ALA A 56 0.21 -17.70 -6.21
C ALA A 56 -1.05 -18.46 -6.64
N ASN A 57 -1.71 -19.16 -5.72
CA ASN A 57 -2.98 -19.86 -5.98
C ASN A 57 -4.10 -18.88 -6.35
N TYR A 58 -4.18 -17.74 -5.67
CA TYR A 58 -5.13 -16.68 -6.02
C TYR A 58 -4.91 -16.18 -7.46
N PHE A 59 -3.67 -15.97 -7.88
CA PHE A 59 -3.38 -15.58 -9.26
C PHE A 59 -3.81 -16.66 -10.26
N HIS A 60 -3.48 -17.92 -10.02
CA HIS A 60 -3.86 -19.05 -10.88
C HIS A 60 -5.38 -19.28 -10.96
N SER A 61 -6.15 -18.81 -9.99
CA SER A 61 -7.62 -18.83 -10.03
C SER A 61 -8.21 -17.79 -10.99
N LYS A 62 -7.42 -16.82 -11.48
CA LYS A 62 -7.89 -15.75 -12.35
C LYS A 62 -7.84 -16.16 -13.83
N PRO A 63 -8.69 -15.53 -14.68
CA PRO A 63 -8.62 -15.74 -16.13
C PRO A 63 -7.23 -15.40 -16.69
N THR A 64 -6.81 -16.10 -17.74
CA THR A 64 -5.49 -15.90 -18.38
C THR A 64 -5.21 -14.48 -18.86
N ASN A 65 -6.26 -13.69 -19.13
CA ASN A 65 -6.14 -12.29 -19.52
C ASN A 65 -6.21 -11.30 -18.33
N ALA A 66 -6.23 -11.79 -17.09
CA ALA A 66 -6.37 -10.93 -15.91
C ALA A 66 -5.18 -9.98 -15.74
N LEU A 67 -3.95 -10.48 -15.87
CA LEU A 67 -2.73 -9.67 -15.75
C LEU A 67 -2.61 -8.59 -16.85
N PRO A 68 -2.79 -8.88 -18.14
CA PRO A 68 -2.84 -7.84 -19.17
C PRO A 68 -3.90 -6.75 -18.92
N LYS A 69 -5.09 -7.12 -18.43
CA LYS A 69 -6.13 -6.16 -18.05
C LYS A 69 -5.71 -5.30 -16.85
N ALA A 70 -5.08 -5.89 -15.86
CA ALA A 70 -4.57 -5.15 -14.70
C ALA A 70 -3.50 -4.11 -15.13
N ILE A 71 -2.57 -4.49 -15.99
CA ILE A 71 -1.54 -3.58 -16.53
C ILE A 71 -2.18 -2.44 -17.32
N GLN A 72 -3.21 -2.72 -18.12
CA GLN A 72 -3.94 -1.67 -18.85
C GLN A 72 -4.66 -0.72 -17.88
N ALA A 73 -5.31 -1.26 -16.84
CA ALA A 73 -5.96 -0.46 -15.81
C ALA A 73 -4.97 0.45 -15.06
N PHE A 74 -3.75 -0.01 -14.83
CA PHE A 74 -2.70 0.82 -14.22
C PHE A 74 -2.37 2.05 -15.07
N ARG A 75 -2.26 1.92 -16.39
CA ARG A 75 -2.04 3.07 -17.27
C ARG A 75 -3.15 4.11 -17.13
N ILE A 76 -4.41 3.66 -17.08
CA ILE A 76 -5.56 4.55 -16.88
C ILE A 76 -5.48 5.23 -15.49
N SER A 77 -5.11 4.50 -14.45
CA SER A 77 -4.96 5.06 -13.11
C SER A 77 -3.83 6.08 -13.05
N THR A 78 -2.70 5.81 -13.68
CA THR A 78 -1.56 6.74 -13.78
C THR A 78 -1.97 8.04 -14.49
N GLU A 79 -2.72 7.96 -15.59
CA GLU A 79 -3.23 9.15 -16.30
C GLU A 79 -4.21 9.96 -15.45
N LYS A 80 -5.10 9.31 -14.69
CA LYS A 80 -6.00 9.98 -13.75
C LYS A 80 -5.24 10.74 -12.65
N VAL A 81 -4.22 10.09 -12.07
CA VAL A 81 -3.38 10.70 -11.03
C VAL A 81 -2.58 11.88 -11.61
N ALA A 82 -2.01 11.73 -12.81
CA ALA A 82 -1.31 12.83 -13.46
C ALA A 82 -2.22 14.05 -13.68
N LYS A 83 -3.45 13.84 -14.19
CA LYS A 83 -4.45 14.93 -14.36
C LYS A 83 -4.86 15.58 -13.05
N PHE A 84 -4.94 14.82 -11.96
CA PHE A 84 -5.21 15.37 -10.65
C PHE A 84 -4.11 16.36 -10.23
N PHE A 85 -2.86 16.00 -10.42
CA PHE A 85 -1.73 16.86 -10.07
C PHE A 85 -1.47 18.02 -11.07
N GLU A 86 -2.21 18.13 -12.16
CA GLU A 86 -2.28 19.35 -12.96
C GLU A 86 -3.09 20.49 -12.25
N GLN A 87 -3.95 20.10 -11.29
CA GLN A 87 -4.85 21.03 -10.58
C GLN A 87 -4.48 21.21 -9.10
N TYR A 88 -3.78 20.24 -8.51
CA TYR A 88 -3.43 20.21 -7.10
C TYR A 88 -1.93 19.96 -6.91
N ASP A 89 -1.31 20.72 -6.02
CA ASP A 89 0.12 20.60 -5.73
C ASP A 89 0.42 19.32 -4.92
N ALA A 90 -0.45 18.97 -3.99
CA ALA A 90 -0.30 17.80 -3.13
C ALA A 90 -1.64 17.15 -2.81
N TRP A 91 -1.60 15.87 -2.51
CA TRP A 91 -2.74 15.09 -2.05
C TRP A 91 -2.49 14.56 -0.65
N LEU A 92 -3.40 14.86 0.26
CA LEU A 92 -3.39 14.42 1.65
C LEU A 92 -4.38 13.28 1.84
N THR A 93 -3.89 12.16 2.36
CA THR A 93 -4.73 10.99 2.71
C THR A 93 -4.29 10.41 4.06
N PRO A 94 -5.09 9.53 4.69
CA PRO A 94 -4.54 8.62 5.68
C PRO A 94 -3.43 7.74 5.06
N VAL A 95 -2.50 7.24 5.86
CA VAL A 95 -1.52 6.23 5.41
C VAL A 95 -2.19 4.87 5.29
N THR A 96 -2.88 4.47 6.36
CA THR A 96 -3.63 3.21 6.47
C THR A 96 -5.05 3.49 6.93
N SER A 97 -5.96 2.56 6.69
CA SER A 97 -7.38 2.73 7.04
C SER A 97 -7.68 2.61 8.54
N SER A 98 -6.73 2.14 9.31
CA SER A 98 -6.84 1.95 10.75
C SER A 98 -5.49 2.12 11.44
N PRO A 99 -5.45 2.33 12.76
CA PRO A 99 -4.22 2.19 13.54
C PRO A 99 -3.60 0.80 13.38
N ALA A 100 -2.36 0.64 13.87
CA ALA A 100 -1.65 -0.63 13.80
C ALA A 100 -2.50 -1.80 14.34
N PRO A 101 -2.60 -2.91 13.60
CA PRO A 101 -3.33 -4.10 14.04
C PRO A 101 -2.62 -4.75 15.24
N ARG A 102 -3.32 -5.58 15.98
CA ARG A 102 -2.71 -6.37 17.06
C ARG A 102 -1.76 -7.41 16.46
N LEU A 103 -0.72 -7.75 17.23
CA LEU A 103 0.20 -8.83 16.86
C LEU A 103 -0.60 -10.12 16.60
N GLY A 104 -0.30 -10.78 15.49
CA GLY A 104 -0.96 -12.00 15.05
C GLY A 104 -2.21 -11.79 14.17
N GLU A 105 -2.85 -10.63 14.18
CA GLU A 105 -4.03 -10.39 13.33
C GLU A 105 -3.75 -10.45 11.83
N GLN A 106 -2.52 -10.10 11.44
CA GLN A 106 -2.03 -10.17 10.06
C GLN A 106 -0.82 -11.11 9.95
N ALA A 107 -0.75 -12.15 10.78
CA ALA A 107 0.30 -13.14 10.65
C ALA A 107 0.14 -13.95 9.35
N PRO A 108 1.23 -14.35 8.68
CA PRO A 108 1.18 -15.09 7.42
C PRO A 108 0.59 -16.50 7.54
N THR A 109 0.32 -16.95 8.77
CA THR A 109 -0.34 -18.21 9.11
C THR A 109 -1.87 -18.09 9.27
N VAL A 110 -2.42 -16.87 9.21
CA VAL A 110 -3.86 -16.65 9.18
C VAL A 110 -4.40 -17.24 7.87
N GLU A 111 -5.63 -17.77 7.92
CA GLU A 111 -6.31 -18.28 6.74
C GLU A 111 -6.30 -17.22 5.61
N PHE A 112 -6.05 -17.66 4.37
CA PHE A 112 -5.68 -16.78 3.25
C PHE A 112 -6.73 -15.71 2.94
N ASP A 113 -7.99 -16.07 2.78
CA ASP A 113 -9.04 -15.12 2.40
C ASP A 113 -9.28 -14.08 3.51
N THR A 114 -9.22 -14.51 4.77
CA THR A 114 -9.30 -13.64 5.94
C THR A 114 -8.13 -12.67 5.99
N LEU A 115 -6.92 -13.15 5.74
CA LEU A 115 -5.72 -12.29 5.73
C LEU A 115 -5.75 -11.32 4.55
N LEU A 116 -6.17 -11.78 3.38
CA LEU A 116 -6.30 -10.95 2.18
C LEU A 116 -7.26 -9.77 2.43
N GLU A 117 -8.44 -10.04 2.98
CA GLU A 117 -9.40 -8.99 3.34
C GLU A 117 -8.80 -7.97 4.31
N ARG A 118 -8.11 -8.44 5.36
CA ARG A 118 -7.48 -7.58 6.36
C ARG A 118 -6.39 -6.70 5.77
N VAL A 119 -5.51 -7.28 4.95
CA VAL A 119 -4.39 -6.57 4.30
C VAL A 119 -4.91 -5.53 3.31
N VAL A 120 -5.87 -5.89 2.46
CA VAL A 120 -6.49 -4.97 1.50
C VAL A 120 -7.16 -3.80 2.21
N ARG A 121 -7.93 -4.07 3.25
CA ARG A 121 -8.57 -3.01 4.04
C ARG A 121 -7.53 -2.11 4.70
N PHE A 122 -6.48 -2.67 5.27
CA PHE A 122 -5.44 -1.91 5.97
C PHE A 122 -4.64 -1.03 5.03
N ALA A 123 -4.21 -1.54 3.88
CA ALA A 123 -3.34 -0.85 2.91
C ALA A 123 -4.11 0.02 1.90
N ALA A 124 -5.29 0.50 2.23
CA ALA A 124 -6.27 1.10 1.32
C ALA A 124 -5.75 2.27 0.45
N TYR A 125 -4.76 3.04 0.91
CA TYR A 125 -4.34 4.29 0.25
C TYR A 125 -3.01 4.18 -0.50
N THR A 126 -2.08 3.39 0.00
CA THR A 126 -0.69 3.34 -0.50
C THR A 126 -0.52 2.68 -1.88
N PRO A 127 -1.30 1.67 -2.28
CA PRO A 127 -1.10 0.97 -3.55
C PRO A 127 -1.20 1.87 -4.79
N LEU A 128 -2.02 2.92 -4.74
CA LEU A 128 -2.19 3.82 -5.88
C LEU A 128 -0.91 4.53 -6.27
N HIS A 129 -0.08 4.92 -5.29
CA HIS A 129 1.19 5.59 -5.55
C HIS A 129 2.22 4.64 -6.15
N ASN A 130 2.21 3.36 -5.77
CA ASN A 130 3.02 2.32 -6.40
C ASN A 130 2.64 2.12 -7.88
N VAL A 131 1.33 2.18 -8.19
CA VAL A 131 0.82 2.06 -9.57
C VAL A 131 1.15 3.30 -10.39
N ALA A 132 0.95 4.49 -9.83
CA ALA A 132 1.13 5.75 -10.54
C ALA A 132 2.59 6.19 -10.63
N GLY A 133 3.50 5.61 -9.83
CA GLY A 133 4.90 6.02 -9.74
C GLY A 133 5.09 7.41 -9.11
N THR A 134 4.11 7.87 -8.34
CA THR A 134 4.15 9.18 -7.69
C THR A 134 4.86 9.11 -6.34
N PRO A 135 5.69 10.12 -5.99
CA PRO A 135 6.28 10.20 -4.67
C PRO A 135 5.20 10.39 -3.60
N ALA A 136 5.35 9.66 -2.51
CA ALA A 136 4.49 9.74 -1.36
C ALA A 136 5.31 9.64 -0.07
N MET A 137 4.90 10.36 0.95
CA MET A 137 5.59 10.42 2.24
C MET A 137 4.58 10.33 3.37
N SER A 138 4.89 9.51 4.36
CA SER A 138 4.15 9.48 5.63
C SER A 138 4.83 10.37 6.66
N VAL A 139 4.04 11.20 7.32
CA VAL A 139 4.50 12.01 8.45
C VAL A 139 3.67 11.71 9.70
N PRO A 140 4.25 11.75 10.90
CA PRO A 140 3.51 11.64 12.15
C PRO A 140 2.48 12.78 12.25
N PHE A 141 1.28 12.46 12.75
CA PHE A 141 0.25 13.48 12.88
C PHE A 141 -0.37 13.53 14.28
N THR A 142 -0.87 12.39 14.78
CA THR A 142 -1.54 12.34 16.07
C THR A 142 -1.47 10.93 16.69
N ARG A 143 -2.11 10.76 17.84
CA ARG A 143 -2.38 9.46 18.44
C ARG A 143 -3.89 9.27 18.58
N ASN A 144 -4.34 8.02 18.48
CA ASN A 144 -5.73 7.68 18.78
C ASN A 144 -5.97 7.68 20.30
N LYS A 145 -7.21 7.42 20.69
CA LYS A 145 -7.62 7.35 22.13
C LYS A 145 -6.86 6.29 22.94
N ASP A 146 -6.29 5.28 22.27
CA ASP A 146 -5.54 4.18 22.88
C ASP A 146 -4.02 4.46 22.88
N GLY A 147 -3.59 5.66 22.46
CA GLY A 147 -2.20 6.09 22.40
C GLY A 147 -1.43 5.60 21.18
N LEU A 148 -2.07 4.88 20.23
CA LEU A 148 -1.41 4.41 19.01
C LEU A 148 -1.15 5.57 18.04
N PRO A 149 0.03 5.65 17.41
CA PRO A 149 0.35 6.70 16.46
C PRO A 149 -0.51 6.60 15.20
N ILE A 150 -0.90 7.76 14.68
CA ILE A 150 -1.60 7.94 13.40
C ILE A 150 -0.76 8.88 12.55
N GLY A 151 -0.36 8.40 11.38
CA GLY A 151 0.29 9.19 10.35
C GLY A 151 -0.69 9.71 9.31
N VAL A 152 -0.25 10.72 8.57
CA VAL A 152 -0.89 11.16 7.34
C VAL A 152 0.07 10.98 6.17
N GLN A 153 -0.48 10.73 4.99
CA GLN A 153 0.28 10.58 3.75
C GLN A 153 0.13 11.84 2.91
N LEU A 154 1.25 12.38 2.49
CA LEU A 154 1.34 13.41 1.48
C LEU A 154 1.88 12.80 0.20
N SER A 155 1.28 13.11 -0.92
CA SER A 155 1.78 12.72 -2.24
C SER A 155 1.69 13.89 -3.22
N THR A 156 2.50 13.85 -4.28
CA THR A 156 2.57 14.89 -5.29
C THR A 156 2.91 14.30 -6.66
N HIS A 157 3.01 15.14 -7.68
CA HIS A 157 3.40 14.73 -9.03
C HIS A 157 4.81 14.10 -9.08
N ILE A 158 5.10 13.35 -10.13
CA ILE A 158 6.43 12.77 -10.35
C ILE A 158 7.48 13.89 -10.40
N GLY A 159 8.56 13.75 -9.62
CA GLY A 159 9.62 14.76 -9.48
C GLY A 159 9.31 15.85 -8.44
N GLY A 160 8.20 15.74 -7.70
CA GLY A 160 7.78 16.72 -6.69
C GLY A 160 8.29 16.45 -5.27
N GLU A 161 9.31 15.61 -5.07
CA GLU A 161 9.83 15.21 -3.76
C GLU A 161 10.25 16.42 -2.90
N ALA A 162 10.78 17.46 -3.53
CA ALA A 162 11.17 18.69 -2.83
C ALA A 162 9.95 19.39 -2.17
N LEU A 163 8.80 19.38 -2.84
CA LEU A 163 7.55 19.92 -2.28
C LEU A 163 7.10 19.11 -1.06
N LEU A 164 7.18 17.76 -1.13
CA LEU A 164 6.83 16.92 0.01
C LEU A 164 7.70 17.20 1.23
N LEU A 165 9.01 17.36 1.04
CA LEU A 165 9.93 17.72 2.12
C LEU A 165 9.61 19.09 2.70
N GLN A 166 9.30 20.10 1.86
CA GLN A 166 8.90 21.43 2.33
C GLN A 166 7.61 21.37 3.17
N LEU A 167 6.61 20.60 2.73
CA LEU A 167 5.36 20.41 3.49
C LEU A 167 5.62 19.68 4.81
N ALA A 168 6.49 18.65 4.82
CA ALA A 168 6.86 17.96 6.04
C ALA A 168 7.53 18.88 7.06
N TYR A 169 8.49 19.69 6.63
CA TYR A 169 9.14 20.68 7.51
C TYR A 169 8.14 21.70 8.08
N GLN A 170 7.20 22.19 7.27
CA GLN A 170 6.15 23.10 7.77
C GLN A 170 5.24 22.43 8.80
N LEU A 171 4.88 21.15 8.58
CA LEU A 171 4.08 20.39 9.52
C LEU A 171 4.85 20.11 10.81
N GLU A 172 6.14 19.78 10.72
CA GLU A 172 7.00 19.55 11.88
C GLU A 172 7.22 20.82 12.69
N GLU A 173 7.38 21.98 12.04
CA GLU A 173 7.47 23.26 12.71
C GLU A 173 6.15 23.63 13.43
N ALA A 174 5.02 23.41 12.77
CA ALA A 174 3.70 23.69 13.34
C ALA A 174 3.33 22.73 14.48
N ARG A 175 3.77 21.50 14.42
CA ARG A 175 3.52 20.44 15.40
C ARG A 175 4.73 19.52 15.53
N PRO A 176 5.71 19.87 16.33
CA PRO A 176 6.92 19.07 16.52
C PRO A 176 6.61 17.67 17.05
N TRP A 177 7.14 16.64 16.39
CA TRP A 177 6.99 15.23 16.79
C TRP A 177 8.28 14.57 17.24
N ALA A 178 9.43 15.26 17.17
CA ALA A 178 10.74 14.70 17.54
C ALA A 178 10.81 14.17 18.98
N PHE A 179 9.98 14.69 19.88
CA PHE A 179 9.91 14.31 21.29
C PHE A 179 8.72 13.38 21.61
N ASP A 180 7.90 13.04 20.62
CA ASP A 180 6.77 12.12 20.81
C ASP A 180 7.22 10.66 20.70
N LEU A 181 8.17 10.28 21.56
CA LEU A 181 8.72 8.93 21.58
C LEU A 181 7.78 7.94 22.25
N PRO A 182 7.78 6.67 21.84
CA PRO A 182 7.07 5.63 22.56
C PRO A 182 7.70 5.39 23.94
N THR A 183 6.91 4.88 24.89
CA THR A 183 7.39 4.58 26.24
C THR A 183 8.55 3.60 26.25
N VAL A 184 8.55 2.66 25.28
CA VAL A 184 9.65 1.71 25.04
C VAL A 184 10.25 2.02 23.67
N HIS A 185 11.51 2.42 23.65
CA HIS A 185 12.27 2.74 22.44
C HIS A 185 13.73 2.34 22.63
N ALA A 186 14.44 2.12 21.53
CA ALA A 186 15.86 1.83 21.52
C ALA A 186 16.69 3.09 21.68
#